data_78eaa6106691246f71c3ec068c13b54a
#
_entry.id   78eaa6106691246f71c3ec068c13b54a
#
_cell.length_a   1.000
_cell.length_b   1.000
_cell.length_c   1.000
_cell.angle_alpha   90.00
_cell.angle_beta   90.00
_cell.angle_gamma   90.00
#
_symmetry.space_group_name_H-M   'P 1'
#
loop_
_entity.id
_entity.type
_entity.pdbx_description
1 polymer ?
#
loop_
_entity_poly.entity_id
_entity_poly.type
_entity_poly.pdbx_seq_one_letter_code
_entity_poly.pdbx_strand_id
1 'polypeptide(L)'
;LPTEEELADLVPAKGSVTWRLAGDARLLGGAGYALALQVAHPTVGAGVAQYSAFAVDPWGRLLRTLDYVNGTIYGGPKLAGAIGKRVREVHRTIKGTNADGEKYHALEPEAFAWVHATLASSIFETGRRFGHTMTRDEREIFWQEWRRLGRLVGVRDRDLPEAWRSFEVYFDRMVRDTLQDHPTVHEV
;
A
#
# COMPACT_ATOMS: atom_id res chain seq x y z
N LEU A 1 -21.19 8.90 -4.20
CA LEU A 1 -20.59 7.79 -3.43
C LEU A 1 -20.88 6.50 -4.17
N PRO A 2 -19.92 5.57 -4.27
CA PRO A 2 -20.17 4.28 -4.90
C PRO A 2 -21.30 3.55 -4.17
N THR A 3 -22.08 2.79 -4.92
CA THR A 3 -23.12 1.90 -4.40
C THR A 3 -22.49 0.74 -3.62
N GLU A 4 -23.29 0.01 -2.83
CA GLU A 4 -22.80 -1.17 -2.12
C GLU A 4 -22.37 -2.28 -3.09
N GLU A 5 -23.03 -2.42 -4.24
CA GLU A 5 -22.68 -3.34 -5.31
C GLU A 5 -21.32 -2.98 -5.94
N GLU A 6 -21.10 -1.70 -6.28
CA GLU A 6 -19.81 -1.21 -6.79
C GLU A 6 -18.67 -1.42 -5.77
N LEU A 7 -18.95 -1.27 -4.48
CA LEU A 7 -17.98 -1.56 -3.42
C LEU A 7 -17.69 -3.05 -3.28
N ALA A 8 -18.70 -3.92 -3.47
CA ALA A 8 -18.54 -5.38 -3.40
C ALA A 8 -17.58 -5.89 -4.48
N ASP A 9 -17.62 -5.31 -5.67
CA ASP A 9 -16.71 -5.66 -6.79
C ASP A 9 -15.24 -5.27 -6.52
N LEU A 10 -15.00 -4.34 -5.59
CA LEU A 10 -13.65 -3.88 -5.24
C LEU A 10 -13.01 -4.70 -4.11
N VAL A 11 -13.80 -5.41 -3.32
CA VAL A 11 -13.34 -6.19 -2.17
C VAL A 11 -13.04 -7.63 -2.59
N PRO A 12 -11.93 -8.24 -2.14
CA PRO A 12 -11.64 -9.63 -2.43
C PRO A 12 -12.74 -10.55 -1.90
N ALA A 13 -13.19 -11.47 -2.74
CA ALA A 13 -14.17 -12.47 -2.32
C ALA A 13 -13.59 -13.36 -1.20
N LYS A 14 -14.45 -13.83 -0.30
CA LYS A 14 -14.05 -14.79 0.74
C LYS A 14 -13.41 -16.03 0.12
N GLY A 15 -12.21 -16.37 0.57
CA GLY A 15 -11.43 -17.51 0.06
C GLY A 15 -10.65 -17.24 -1.22
N SER A 16 -10.69 -16.02 -1.76
CA SER A 16 -9.84 -15.62 -2.89
C SER A 16 -8.34 -15.60 -2.51
N VAL A 17 -7.47 -15.40 -3.47
CA VAL A 17 -6.02 -15.41 -3.23
C VAL A 17 -5.63 -14.34 -2.23
N THR A 18 -6.03 -13.10 -2.44
CA THR A 18 -5.74 -11.98 -1.52
C THR A 18 -6.34 -12.23 -0.13
N TRP A 19 -7.59 -12.71 -0.09
CA TRP A 19 -8.27 -12.99 1.18
C TRP A 19 -7.52 -14.04 2.02
N ARG A 20 -7.00 -15.11 1.40
CA ARG A 20 -6.24 -16.16 2.10
C ARG A 20 -4.88 -15.67 2.59
N LEU A 21 -4.20 -14.87 1.78
CA LEU A 21 -2.83 -14.44 2.06
C LEU A 21 -2.76 -13.31 3.08
N ALA A 22 -3.64 -12.32 2.97
CA ALA A 22 -3.60 -11.13 3.83
C ALA A 22 -3.90 -11.42 5.31
N GLY A 23 -4.53 -12.56 5.64
CA GLY A 23 -4.78 -12.98 7.03
C GLY A 23 -3.63 -13.71 7.71
N ASP A 24 -2.52 -13.89 7.04
CA ASP A 24 -1.37 -14.61 7.60
C ASP A 24 -0.59 -13.71 8.57
N ALA A 25 -0.53 -14.11 9.85
CA ALA A 25 0.18 -13.36 10.88
C ALA A 25 1.68 -13.17 10.58
N ARG A 26 2.26 -14.02 9.73
CA ARG A 26 3.66 -13.89 9.27
C ARG A 26 3.90 -12.62 8.47
N LEU A 27 2.84 -12.00 7.91
CA LEU A 27 2.94 -10.71 7.22
C LEU A 27 3.46 -9.58 8.11
N LEU A 28 3.31 -9.70 9.44
CA LEU A 28 3.91 -8.75 10.38
C LEU A 28 5.44 -8.66 10.20
N GLY A 29 6.09 -9.75 9.82
CA GLY A 29 7.53 -9.77 9.49
C GLY A 29 7.90 -8.93 8.26
N GLY A 30 6.95 -8.64 7.38
CA GLY A 30 7.15 -7.81 6.19
C GLY A 30 6.88 -6.31 6.41
N ALA A 31 6.40 -5.91 7.60
CA ALA A 31 6.02 -4.53 7.84
C ALA A 31 7.20 -3.54 7.73
N GLY A 32 8.36 -3.90 8.27
CA GLY A 32 9.58 -3.10 8.15
C GLY A 32 10.04 -2.95 6.70
N TYR A 33 9.97 -4.03 5.91
CA TYR A 33 10.27 -4.00 4.49
C TYR A 33 9.36 -3.01 3.72
N ALA A 34 8.04 -3.10 3.95
CA ALA A 34 7.11 -2.17 3.31
C ALA A 34 7.38 -0.72 3.73
N LEU A 35 7.60 -0.47 5.03
CA LEU A 35 7.84 0.86 5.56
C LEU A 35 9.12 1.48 4.99
N ALA A 36 10.24 0.76 4.98
CA ALA A 36 11.49 1.24 4.41
C ALA A 36 11.34 1.65 2.93
N LEU A 37 10.68 0.82 2.12
CA LEU A 37 10.41 1.13 0.72
C LEU A 37 9.48 2.34 0.54
N GLN A 38 8.48 2.48 1.40
CA GLN A 38 7.56 3.62 1.37
C GLN A 38 8.30 4.92 1.64
N VAL A 39 9.04 4.98 2.74
CA VAL A 39 9.72 6.21 3.14
C VAL A 39 10.91 6.55 2.25
N ALA A 40 11.52 5.59 1.57
CA ALA A 40 12.58 5.85 0.59
C ALA A 40 12.07 6.61 -0.66
N HIS A 41 10.77 6.65 -0.92
CA HIS A 41 10.20 7.53 -1.94
C HIS A 41 10.19 8.98 -1.42
N PRO A 42 10.78 9.96 -2.18
CA PRO A 42 10.99 11.33 -1.68
C PRO A 42 9.71 12.00 -1.13
N THR A 43 8.62 11.94 -1.89
CA THR A 43 7.31 12.51 -1.48
C THR A 43 6.76 11.83 -0.22
N VAL A 44 6.86 10.50 -0.14
CA VAL A 44 6.35 9.74 1.01
C VAL A 44 7.22 10.00 2.24
N GLY A 45 8.54 9.97 2.09
CA GLY A 45 9.49 10.27 3.15
C GLY A 45 9.29 11.67 3.73
N ALA A 46 9.13 12.69 2.88
CA ALA A 46 8.83 14.05 3.31
C ALA A 46 7.51 14.15 4.11
N GLY A 47 6.45 13.48 3.63
CA GLY A 47 5.17 13.43 4.34
C GLY A 47 5.26 12.70 5.67
N VAL A 48 6.00 11.60 5.74
CA VAL A 48 6.23 10.83 6.96
C VAL A 48 7.03 11.64 7.97
N ALA A 49 8.12 12.29 7.57
CA ALA A 49 8.94 13.14 8.44
C ALA A 49 8.14 14.28 9.09
N GLN A 50 7.22 14.90 8.34
CA GLN A 50 6.48 16.07 8.82
C GLN A 50 5.18 15.73 9.56
N TYR A 51 4.53 14.63 9.25
CA TYR A 51 3.17 14.33 9.73
C TYR A 51 3.04 13.01 10.50
N SER A 52 4.06 12.14 10.47
CA SER A 52 3.97 10.86 11.14
C SER A 52 4.70 10.85 12.46
N ALA A 53 4.05 10.36 13.49
CA ALA A 53 4.66 10.11 14.80
C ALA A 53 5.39 8.75 14.84
N PHE A 54 5.93 8.26 13.71
CA PHE A 54 6.50 6.91 13.64
C PHE A 54 7.67 6.69 14.62
N ALA A 55 8.49 7.72 14.84
CA ALA A 55 9.61 7.65 15.78
C ALA A 55 9.13 7.58 17.25
N VAL A 56 7.92 8.09 17.54
CA VAL A 56 7.35 8.14 18.89
C VAL A 56 6.35 7.01 19.11
N ASP A 57 5.59 6.64 18.09
CA ASP A 57 4.55 5.62 18.14
C ASP A 57 4.59 4.68 16.90
N PRO A 58 5.65 3.86 16.76
CA PRO A 58 5.78 2.92 15.64
C PRO A 58 4.68 1.84 15.65
N TRP A 59 4.30 1.39 16.85
CA TRP A 59 3.25 0.38 17.01
C TRP A 59 1.87 0.91 16.60
N GLY A 60 1.53 2.13 16.99
CA GLY A 60 0.26 2.74 16.57
C GLY A 60 0.21 2.94 15.04
N ARG A 61 1.33 3.26 14.40
CA ARG A 61 1.40 3.31 12.93
C ARG A 61 1.15 1.94 12.29
N LEU A 62 1.82 0.89 12.80
CA LEU A 62 1.62 -0.48 12.32
C LEU A 62 0.17 -0.90 12.47
N LEU A 63 -0.42 -0.72 13.67
CA LEU A 63 -1.81 -1.09 13.92
C LEU A 63 -2.78 -0.37 12.98
N ARG A 64 -2.61 0.93 12.73
CA ARG A 64 -3.43 1.67 11.76
C ARG A 64 -3.30 1.13 10.33
N THR A 65 -2.12 0.65 9.94
CA THR A 65 -1.90 0.01 8.63
C THR A 65 -2.58 -1.36 8.58
N LEU A 66 -2.50 -2.14 9.65
CA LEU A 66 -3.20 -3.42 9.76
C LEU A 66 -4.72 -3.25 9.76
N ASP A 67 -5.24 -2.25 10.48
CA ASP A 67 -6.67 -1.91 10.46
C ASP A 67 -7.15 -1.55 9.06
N TYR A 68 -6.32 -0.78 8.31
CA TYR A 68 -6.60 -0.49 6.90
C TYR A 68 -6.65 -1.77 6.07
N VAL A 69 -5.60 -2.59 6.09
CA VAL A 69 -5.51 -3.82 5.28
C VAL A 69 -6.62 -4.80 5.67
N ASN A 70 -6.75 -5.11 6.95
CA ASN A 70 -7.74 -6.07 7.42
C ASN A 70 -9.18 -5.58 7.22
N GLY A 71 -9.43 -4.32 7.52
CA GLY A 71 -10.76 -3.74 7.36
C GLY A 71 -11.22 -3.64 5.89
N THR A 72 -10.30 -3.41 4.95
CA THR A 72 -10.64 -3.40 3.52
C THR A 72 -10.82 -4.79 2.94
N ILE A 73 -10.17 -5.81 3.49
CA ILE A 73 -10.24 -7.19 2.98
C ILE A 73 -11.35 -7.99 3.67
N TYR A 74 -11.48 -7.88 5.00
CA TYR A 74 -12.36 -8.74 5.81
C TYR A 74 -13.60 -8.03 6.33
N GLY A 75 -13.65 -6.70 6.28
CA GLY A 75 -14.74 -5.92 6.87
C GLY A 75 -16.01 -5.80 6.01
N GLY A 76 -15.98 -6.38 4.80
CA GLY A 76 -17.06 -6.28 3.83
C GLY A 76 -17.14 -4.92 3.13
N PRO A 77 -18.01 -4.80 2.09
CA PRO A 77 -18.02 -3.65 1.18
C PRO A 77 -18.24 -2.31 1.88
N LYS A 78 -19.17 -2.26 2.81
CA LYS A 78 -19.53 -1.03 3.54
C LYS A 78 -18.37 -0.48 4.38
N LEU A 79 -17.72 -1.36 5.17
CA LEU A 79 -16.57 -0.95 5.99
C LEU A 79 -15.38 -0.59 5.12
N ALA A 80 -15.09 -1.38 4.08
CA ALA A 80 -14.01 -1.11 3.14
C ALA A 80 -14.18 0.26 2.46
N GLY A 81 -15.39 0.61 2.02
CA GLY A 81 -15.71 1.92 1.47
C GLY A 81 -15.52 3.06 2.47
N ALA A 82 -15.93 2.87 3.73
CA ALA A 82 -15.73 3.86 4.79
C ALA A 82 -14.24 4.08 5.10
N ILE A 83 -13.45 3.01 5.17
CA ILE A 83 -12.00 3.07 5.36
C ILE A 83 -11.34 3.80 4.17
N GLY A 84 -11.68 3.45 2.94
CA GLY A 84 -11.14 4.11 1.75
C GLY A 84 -11.42 5.60 1.73
N LYS A 85 -12.64 6.02 2.11
CA LYS A 85 -13.00 7.43 2.28
C LYS A 85 -12.13 8.09 3.35
N ARG A 86 -12.00 7.48 4.52
CA ARG A 86 -11.21 8.00 5.64
C ARG A 86 -9.73 8.18 5.26
N VAL A 87 -9.14 7.21 4.57
CA VAL A 87 -7.76 7.30 4.09
C VAL A 87 -7.59 8.52 3.19
N ARG A 88 -8.46 8.73 2.20
CA ARG A 88 -8.38 9.89 1.32
C ARG A 88 -8.55 11.22 2.07
N GLU A 89 -9.46 11.28 3.04
CA GLU A 89 -9.68 12.48 3.85
C GLU A 89 -8.43 12.88 4.64
N VAL A 90 -7.77 11.91 5.28
CA VAL A 90 -6.52 12.15 6.01
C VAL A 90 -5.43 12.64 5.05
N HIS A 91 -5.22 11.95 3.92
CA HIS A 91 -4.15 12.29 2.99
C HIS A 91 -4.35 13.62 2.26
N ARG A 92 -5.58 14.15 2.17
CA ARG A 92 -5.82 15.51 1.65
C ARG A 92 -5.13 16.61 2.44
N THR A 93 -4.93 16.40 3.72
CA THR A 93 -4.33 17.42 4.59
C THR A 93 -2.81 17.36 4.62
N ILE A 94 -2.22 16.27 4.13
CA ILE A 94 -0.79 16.03 4.14
C ILE A 94 -0.16 16.63 2.88
N LYS A 95 0.45 17.80 3.04
CA LYS A 95 1.13 18.54 1.98
C LYS A 95 2.16 19.48 2.59
N GLY A 96 3.21 19.76 1.87
CA GLY A 96 4.29 20.63 2.38
C GLY A 96 5.34 20.91 1.33
N THR A 97 6.52 21.23 1.81
CA THR A 97 7.72 21.42 1.02
C THR A 97 8.80 20.50 1.58
N ASN A 98 9.47 19.73 0.72
CA ASN A 98 10.56 18.85 1.10
C ASN A 98 11.87 19.64 1.38
N ALA A 99 12.94 18.94 1.75
CA ALA A 99 14.22 19.55 2.05
C ALA A 99 14.84 20.30 0.86
N ASP A 100 14.51 19.90 -0.37
CA ASP A 100 14.99 20.49 -1.62
C ASP A 100 14.17 21.71 -2.07
N GLY A 101 13.15 22.10 -1.28
CA GLY A 101 12.26 23.22 -1.60
C GLY A 101 11.12 22.86 -2.56
N GLU A 102 10.94 21.60 -2.91
CA GLU A 102 9.88 21.13 -3.80
C GLU A 102 8.59 20.89 -3.02
N LYS A 103 7.47 21.31 -3.62
CA LYS A 103 6.14 21.07 -3.04
C LYS A 103 5.75 19.60 -3.22
N TYR A 104 5.17 19.00 -2.19
CA TYR A 104 4.61 17.65 -2.25
C TYR A 104 3.19 17.60 -1.71
N HIS A 105 2.45 16.57 -2.12
CA HIS A 105 1.11 16.26 -1.63
C HIS A 105 0.95 14.73 -1.52
N ALA A 106 0.43 14.23 -0.39
CA ALA A 106 0.33 12.78 -0.16
C ALA A 106 -0.64 12.04 -1.11
N LEU A 107 -1.52 12.74 -1.83
CA LEU A 107 -2.35 12.16 -2.89
C LEU A 107 -1.72 12.33 -4.28
N GLU A 108 -0.43 12.65 -4.38
CA GLU A 108 0.28 12.61 -5.65
C GLU A 108 0.21 11.20 -6.24
N PRO A 109 -0.21 11.06 -7.51
CA PRO A 109 -0.57 9.74 -8.05
C PRO A 109 0.53 8.70 -7.96
N GLU A 110 1.77 9.06 -8.28
CA GLU A 110 2.90 8.13 -8.24
C GLU A 110 3.20 7.69 -6.81
N ALA A 111 3.35 8.63 -5.88
CA ALA A 111 3.63 8.34 -4.48
C ALA A 111 2.52 7.51 -3.83
N PHE A 112 1.25 7.82 -4.13
CA PHE A 112 0.11 7.12 -3.57
C PHE A 112 -0.03 5.70 -4.12
N ALA A 113 0.21 5.51 -5.42
CA ALA A 113 0.27 4.20 -6.06
C ALA A 113 1.46 3.38 -5.56
N TRP A 114 2.63 4.02 -5.33
CA TRP A 114 3.81 3.36 -4.78
C TRP A 114 3.54 2.76 -3.39
N VAL A 115 2.93 3.51 -2.48
CA VAL A 115 2.57 2.98 -1.15
C VAL A 115 1.67 1.75 -1.27
N HIS A 116 0.68 1.77 -2.16
CA HIS A 116 -0.19 0.62 -2.41
C HIS A 116 0.58 -0.56 -3.01
N ALA A 117 1.51 -0.32 -3.93
CA ALA A 117 2.38 -1.32 -4.54
C ALA A 117 3.33 -1.99 -3.53
N THR A 118 3.89 -1.23 -2.58
CA THR A 118 4.78 -1.79 -1.55
C THR A 118 4.06 -2.75 -0.60
N LEU A 119 2.79 -2.52 -0.31
CA LEU A 119 1.99 -3.45 0.49
C LEU A 119 1.77 -4.78 -0.26
N ALA A 120 1.49 -4.74 -1.57
CA ALA A 120 1.42 -5.95 -2.39
C ALA A 120 2.73 -6.72 -2.40
N SER A 121 3.85 -6.01 -2.63
CA SER A 121 5.19 -6.60 -2.61
C SER A 121 5.51 -7.22 -1.25
N SER A 122 5.13 -6.56 -0.15
CA SER A 122 5.34 -7.06 1.21
C SER A 122 4.60 -8.39 1.45
N ILE A 123 3.34 -8.49 1.03
CA ILE A 123 2.55 -9.73 1.13
C ILE A 123 3.21 -10.85 0.32
N PHE A 124 3.60 -10.56 -0.92
CA PHE A 124 4.25 -11.52 -1.81
C PHE A 124 5.60 -12.00 -1.25
N GLU A 125 6.49 -11.08 -0.89
CA GLU A 125 7.84 -11.40 -0.42
C GLU A 125 7.83 -12.13 0.92
N THR A 126 6.95 -11.73 1.82
CA THR A 126 6.79 -12.42 3.10
C THR A 126 6.26 -13.84 2.89
N GLY A 127 5.24 -14.01 2.05
CA GLY A 127 4.72 -15.32 1.70
C GLY A 127 5.82 -16.21 1.10
N ARG A 128 6.57 -15.71 0.13
CA ARG A 128 7.69 -16.44 -0.49
C ARG A 128 8.76 -16.88 0.51
N ARG A 129 9.09 -16.03 1.48
CA ARG A 129 10.12 -16.30 2.51
C ARG A 129 9.66 -17.29 3.58
N PHE A 130 8.38 -17.30 3.89
CA PHE A 130 7.79 -18.15 4.94
C PHE A 130 6.99 -19.35 4.39
N GLY A 131 7.25 -19.76 3.15
CA GLY A 131 6.75 -21.03 2.59
C GLY A 131 5.38 -20.95 1.89
N HIS A 132 4.87 -19.77 1.62
CA HIS A 132 3.67 -19.54 0.78
C HIS A 132 4.05 -19.06 -0.62
N THR A 133 4.59 -19.96 -1.43
CA THR A 133 4.94 -19.62 -2.81
C THR A 133 3.71 -19.62 -3.68
N MET A 134 3.33 -18.45 -4.20
CA MET A 134 2.26 -18.33 -5.19
C MET A 134 2.69 -18.92 -6.54
N THR A 135 1.80 -19.66 -7.17
CA THR A 135 1.93 -20.03 -8.58
C THR A 135 1.87 -18.79 -9.47
N ARG A 136 2.19 -18.93 -10.76
CA ARG A 136 2.09 -17.82 -11.71
C ARG A 136 0.67 -17.26 -11.80
N ASP A 137 -0.31 -18.15 -11.86
CA ASP A 137 -1.72 -17.76 -11.97
C ASP A 137 -2.22 -17.10 -10.68
N GLU A 138 -1.80 -17.59 -9.49
CA GLU A 138 -2.14 -16.95 -8.23
C GLU A 138 -1.53 -15.56 -8.08
N ARG A 139 -0.33 -15.31 -8.62
CA ARG A 139 0.26 -13.95 -8.64
C ARG A 139 -0.57 -12.99 -9.46
N GLU A 140 -1.03 -13.43 -10.64
CA GLU A 140 -1.88 -12.61 -11.50
C GLU A 140 -3.23 -12.33 -10.84
N ILE A 141 -3.89 -13.35 -10.26
CA ILE A 141 -5.14 -13.19 -9.53
C ILE A 141 -4.96 -12.24 -8.35
N PHE A 142 -3.94 -12.45 -7.53
CA PHE A 142 -3.60 -11.58 -6.40
C PHE A 142 -3.42 -10.13 -6.84
N TRP A 143 -2.67 -9.89 -7.92
CA TRP A 143 -2.42 -8.55 -8.42
C TRP A 143 -3.70 -7.86 -8.91
N GLN A 144 -4.55 -8.57 -9.64
CA GLN A 144 -5.83 -8.02 -10.09
C GLN A 144 -6.77 -7.69 -8.92
N GLU A 145 -6.82 -8.54 -7.89
CA GLU A 145 -7.58 -8.26 -6.68
C GLU A 145 -7.00 -7.05 -5.93
N TRP A 146 -5.68 -6.96 -5.83
CA TRP A 146 -4.99 -5.85 -5.17
C TRP A 146 -5.20 -4.51 -5.89
N ARG A 147 -5.16 -4.51 -7.22
CA ARG A 147 -5.50 -3.32 -8.02
C ARG A 147 -6.92 -2.82 -7.76
N ARG A 148 -7.90 -3.73 -7.67
CA ARG A 148 -9.28 -3.36 -7.32
C ARG A 148 -9.38 -2.74 -5.93
N LEU A 149 -8.69 -3.29 -4.93
CA LEU A 149 -8.60 -2.68 -3.60
C LEU A 149 -8.04 -1.25 -3.64
N GLY A 150 -7.07 -0.99 -4.51
CA GLY A 150 -6.51 0.35 -4.70
C GLY A 150 -7.55 1.39 -5.07
N ARG A 151 -8.58 1.03 -5.83
CA ARG A 151 -9.68 1.94 -6.19
C ARG A 151 -10.47 2.43 -4.97
N LEU A 152 -10.59 1.63 -3.91
CA LEU A 152 -11.25 2.06 -2.66
C LEU A 152 -10.59 3.28 -2.04
N VAL A 153 -9.27 3.34 -2.10
CA VAL A 153 -8.49 4.46 -1.57
C VAL A 153 -8.22 5.56 -2.59
N GLY A 154 -8.59 5.35 -3.85
CA GLY A 154 -8.45 6.35 -4.91
C GLY A 154 -7.21 6.19 -5.78
N VAL A 155 -6.50 5.07 -5.71
CA VAL A 155 -5.48 4.70 -6.70
C VAL A 155 -6.19 4.39 -8.01
N ARG A 156 -5.73 4.99 -9.10
CA ARG A 156 -6.34 4.82 -10.42
C ARG A 156 -5.65 3.68 -11.17
N ASP A 157 -6.39 2.96 -11.98
CA ASP A 157 -5.86 1.83 -12.76
C ASP A 157 -4.65 2.20 -13.62
N ARG A 158 -4.64 3.40 -14.18
CA ARG A 158 -3.54 3.91 -15.00
C ARG A 158 -2.25 4.21 -14.22
N ASP A 159 -2.34 4.31 -12.90
CA ASP A 159 -1.20 4.60 -12.02
C ASP A 159 -0.50 3.29 -11.58
N LEU A 160 -1.09 2.14 -11.89
CA LEU A 160 -0.56 0.81 -11.58
C LEU A 160 -0.42 -0.04 -12.85
N PRO A 161 0.59 -0.91 -12.93
CA PRO A 161 0.74 -1.88 -14.02
C PRO A 161 -0.47 -2.80 -14.16
N GLU A 162 -0.77 -3.23 -15.39
CA GLU A 162 -1.94 -4.06 -15.67
C GLU A 162 -1.78 -5.51 -15.20
N ALA A 163 -0.59 -6.10 -15.36
CA ALA A 163 -0.31 -7.51 -15.08
C ALA A 163 0.81 -7.65 -14.04
N TRP A 164 0.88 -8.81 -13.38
CA TRP A 164 1.95 -9.10 -12.42
C TRP A 164 3.35 -8.93 -13.00
N ARG A 165 3.60 -9.41 -14.21
CA ARG A 165 4.92 -9.26 -14.84
C ARG A 165 5.32 -7.80 -15.06
N SER A 166 4.40 -6.96 -15.46
CA SER A 166 4.67 -5.53 -15.60
C SER A 166 4.81 -4.84 -14.24
N PHE A 167 4.16 -5.36 -13.19
CA PHE A 167 4.37 -4.93 -11.82
C PHE A 167 5.81 -5.21 -11.34
N GLU A 168 6.36 -6.38 -11.61
CA GLU A 168 7.75 -6.69 -11.27
C GLU A 168 8.71 -5.68 -11.93
N VAL A 169 8.53 -5.40 -13.20
CA VAL A 169 9.35 -4.40 -13.93
C VAL A 169 9.17 -2.98 -13.37
N TYR A 170 7.94 -2.59 -13.08
CA TYR A 170 7.63 -1.31 -12.45
C TYR A 170 8.30 -1.18 -11.09
N PHE A 171 8.20 -2.22 -10.27
CA PHE A 171 8.76 -2.24 -8.92
C PHE A 171 10.29 -2.09 -8.93
N ASP A 172 10.97 -2.88 -9.79
CA ASP A 172 12.42 -2.81 -9.96
C ASP A 172 12.87 -1.42 -10.45
N ARG A 173 12.11 -0.80 -11.36
CA ARG A 173 12.37 0.55 -11.84
C ARG A 173 12.23 1.57 -10.72
N MET A 174 11.14 1.52 -9.95
CA MET A 174 10.92 2.43 -8.82
C MET A 174 12.06 2.34 -7.81
N VAL A 175 12.47 1.12 -7.45
CA VAL A 175 13.58 0.91 -6.50
C VAL A 175 14.88 1.49 -7.02
N ARG A 176 15.18 1.34 -8.30
CA ARG A 176 16.45 1.78 -8.89
C ARG A 176 16.50 3.27 -9.19
N ASP A 177 15.38 3.81 -9.71
CA ASP A 177 15.40 5.13 -10.37
C ASP A 177 14.70 6.22 -9.54
N THR A 178 13.84 5.86 -8.55
CA THR A 178 13.03 6.82 -7.79
C THR A 178 13.38 6.86 -6.31
N LEU A 179 13.68 5.70 -5.70
CA LEU A 179 13.97 5.65 -4.28
C LEU A 179 15.30 6.32 -3.94
N GLN A 180 15.35 6.97 -2.79
CA GLN A 180 16.50 7.72 -2.32
C GLN A 180 16.86 7.30 -0.90
N ASP A 181 18.16 7.33 -0.61
CA ASP A 181 18.69 7.20 0.74
C ASP A 181 18.73 8.58 1.39
N HIS A 182 17.80 8.83 2.30
CA HIS A 182 17.69 10.10 3.02
C HIS A 182 17.41 9.86 4.52
N PRO A 183 17.55 10.88 5.40
CA PRO A 183 17.49 10.69 6.86
C PRO A 183 16.28 9.90 7.37
N THR A 184 15.09 10.11 6.82
CA THR A 184 13.87 9.41 7.26
C THR A 184 13.96 7.89 7.05
N VAL A 185 14.75 7.41 6.08
CA VAL A 185 14.96 5.96 5.86
C VAL A 185 15.72 5.34 7.01
N HIS A 186 16.64 6.09 7.61
CA HIS A 186 17.46 5.63 8.73
C HIS A 186 16.78 5.75 10.09
N GLU A 187 15.65 6.45 10.13
CA GLU A 187 14.87 6.66 11.36
C GLU A 187 13.72 5.65 11.53
N VAL A 188 13.39 4.87 10.50
CA VAL A 188 12.32 3.86 10.49
C VAL A 188 12.89 2.45 10.55
#